data_5f6f974e0950020b410270eb3199d854
#
_entry.id   5f6f974e0950020b410270eb3199d854
#
_cell.length_a   1.000
_cell.length_b   1.000
_cell.length_c   1.000
_cell.angle_alpha   90.00
_cell.angle_beta   90.00
_cell.angle_gamma   90.00
#
_symmetry.space_group_name_H-M   'P 1'
#
loop_
_entity.id
_entity.type
_entity.pdbx_description
1 polymer ?
#
loop_
_entity_poly.entity_id
_entity_poly.type
_entity_poly.pdbx_seq_one_letter_code
_entity_poly.pdbx_strand_id
1 'polypeptide(L)'
;MAHALTAQSHMEVVLSGIYEQFGVTPGINARGNQTLLGGSTPPPEIQDAMDEAMNSGYVVFEELLRKTGDFIAGTLGTEQAFVTSGAAAAISLGTAAALAGNDREKMGLIPDTSSFDRNELVFQKGQDYTYKRCFTLAGAKLVEIGRKDGCTVEEMEAAIGPKTAGIAFYESGAWGDEWVTIEEARALADKHDIRLIVDAAGQIYPLDQFTKTAQIGDVVAFGAKYIGSPHSTGICTGKAEYVESAFLQNFIGYEMAGQEGLARPYGRPYKTDRGEVIGVVAALRRWFSMDHERRLAIEEAKRTAFYRVLNDISGVDVVVPTTPQLGPNTTVFIHFDPAVLGLGGHEVIKRLEEGDPPIWTRTHDDGGSIGIGVQMLSDEQVETVIQRITEIVS
;
A
#
# COMPACT_ATOMS: atom_id res chain seq x y z
N MET A 1 -38.80 -5.97 -35.09
CA MET A 1 -39.14 -5.82 -33.68
C MET A 1 -37.85 -5.71 -32.88
N ALA A 2 -37.21 -4.57 -32.98
CA ALA A 2 -36.07 -4.18 -32.15
C ALA A 2 -36.07 -2.66 -32.22
N HIS A 3 -36.57 -2.00 -31.19
CA HIS A 3 -36.39 -0.59 -30.79
C HIS A 3 -37.58 -0.17 -29.92
N ALA A 4 -37.60 -0.68 -28.70
CA ALA A 4 -38.30 -0.05 -27.59
C ALA A 4 -37.73 -0.60 -26.26
N LEU A 5 -36.43 -0.53 -26.09
CA LEU A 5 -35.88 -0.36 -24.74
C LEU A 5 -36.15 1.11 -24.41
N THR A 6 -37.30 1.31 -23.83
CA THR A 6 -37.89 2.60 -23.55
C THR A 6 -37.03 3.37 -22.58
N ALA A 7 -37.08 4.71 -22.67
CA ALA A 7 -36.46 5.65 -21.74
C ALA A 7 -36.74 5.32 -20.26
N GLN A 8 -37.76 4.53 -19.98
CA GLN A 8 -38.11 4.03 -18.66
C GLN A 8 -37.10 3.02 -18.10
N SER A 9 -36.53 2.12 -18.95
CA SER A 9 -35.50 1.17 -18.48
C SER A 9 -34.14 1.85 -18.22
N HIS A 10 -33.84 2.94 -18.93
CA HIS A 10 -32.66 3.76 -18.64
C HIS A 10 -32.82 4.62 -17.38
N MET A 11 -34.05 5.04 -17.07
CA MET A 11 -34.33 5.84 -15.88
C MET A 11 -34.37 4.96 -14.61
N GLU A 12 -34.82 3.71 -14.69
CA GLU A 12 -34.74 2.74 -13.57
C GLU A 12 -33.30 2.33 -13.27
N VAL A 13 -32.44 2.21 -14.28
CA VAL A 13 -31.00 1.94 -14.11
C VAL A 13 -30.26 3.10 -13.42
N VAL A 14 -30.75 4.34 -13.55
CA VAL A 14 -30.15 5.53 -12.89
C VAL A 14 -30.57 5.65 -11.41
N LEU A 15 -31.67 5.00 -10.99
CA LEU A 15 -32.18 5.09 -9.62
C LEU A 15 -31.68 3.98 -8.69
N SER A 16 -31.16 2.86 -9.23
CA SER A 16 -30.48 1.83 -8.45
C SER A 16 -28.98 2.14 -8.35
N GLY A 17 -28.37 1.91 -7.19
CA GLY A 17 -26.93 2.07 -7.01
C GLY A 17 -26.14 1.19 -7.99
N ILE A 18 -24.99 1.67 -8.45
CA ILE A 18 -24.18 0.94 -9.45
C ILE A 18 -23.86 -0.51 -9.01
N TYR A 19 -23.64 -0.74 -7.74
CA TYR A 19 -23.35 -2.07 -7.19
C TYR A 19 -24.58 -2.97 -7.17
N GLU A 20 -25.74 -2.42 -6.85
CA GLU A 20 -27.02 -3.15 -6.79
C GLU A 20 -27.42 -3.71 -8.15
N GLN A 21 -27.07 -3.02 -9.26
CA GLN A 21 -27.27 -3.51 -10.62
C GLN A 21 -26.57 -4.84 -10.90
N PHE A 22 -25.51 -5.14 -10.15
CA PHE A 22 -24.74 -6.38 -10.25
C PHE A 22 -25.01 -7.34 -9.09
N GLY A 23 -25.99 -7.05 -8.22
CA GLY A 23 -26.30 -7.88 -7.06
C GLY A 23 -25.24 -7.80 -5.96
N VAL A 24 -24.46 -6.71 -5.91
CA VAL A 24 -23.42 -6.47 -4.89
C VAL A 24 -23.96 -5.45 -3.89
N THR A 25 -23.92 -5.79 -2.60
CA THR A 25 -24.39 -4.92 -1.53
C THR A 25 -23.22 -4.06 -1.03
N PRO A 26 -23.31 -2.71 -1.14
CA PRO A 26 -22.32 -1.83 -0.54
C PRO A 26 -22.46 -1.83 0.99
N GLY A 27 -21.36 -1.57 1.70
CA GLY A 27 -21.38 -1.55 3.16
C GLY A 27 -20.38 -0.56 3.74
N ILE A 28 -20.25 -0.58 5.07
CA ILE A 28 -19.38 0.32 5.83
C ILE A 28 -18.00 -0.31 5.96
N ASN A 29 -16.97 0.41 5.50
CA ASN A 29 -15.58 -0.01 5.62
C ASN A 29 -14.96 0.48 6.92
N ALA A 30 -15.09 -0.32 7.98
CA ALA A 30 -14.36 -0.15 9.23
C ALA A 30 -13.01 -0.92 9.27
N ARG A 31 -12.59 -1.49 8.13
CA ARG A 31 -11.37 -2.27 7.99
C ARG A 31 -10.16 -1.45 7.55
N GLY A 32 -10.39 -0.25 7.00
CA GLY A 32 -9.35 0.64 6.47
C GLY A 32 -8.90 0.29 5.04
N ASN A 33 -7.72 0.75 4.62
CA ASN A 33 -7.20 0.64 3.25
C ASN A 33 -6.81 -0.79 2.83
N GLN A 34 -7.69 -1.77 3.02
CA GLN A 34 -7.41 -3.16 2.66
C GLN A 34 -7.89 -3.49 1.24
N THR A 35 -7.08 -4.29 0.55
CA THR A 35 -7.33 -4.70 -0.84
C THR A 35 -8.65 -5.44 -1.02
N LEU A 36 -9.07 -6.24 -0.03
CA LEU A 36 -10.33 -7.00 -0.07
C LEU A 36 -11.59 -6.13 -0.24
N LEU A 37 -11.53 -4.86 0.17
CA LEU A 37 -12.64 -3.91 0.06
C LEU A 37 -12.40 -2.83 -1.02
N GLY A 38 -11.45 -3.05 -1.92
CA GLY A 38 -11.12 -2.08 -2.95
C GLY A 38 -10.22 -0.92 -2.48
N GLY A 39 -9.70 -0.99 -1.25
CA GLY A 39 -8.72 -0.03 -0.71
C GLY A 39 -9.29 1.33 -0.35
N SER A 40 -8.77 2.39 -0.96
CA SER A 40 -9.16 3.78 -0.71
C SER A 40 -10.23 4.27 -1.68
N THR A 41 -11.07 5.17 -1.19
CA THR A 41 -11.91 6.03 -2.05
C THR A 41 -11.19 7.37 -2.18
N PRO A 42 -10.77 7.77 -3.39
CA PRO A 42 -10.17 9.09 -3.59
C PRO A 42 -11.12 10.21 -3.17
N PRO A 43 -10.66 11.23 -2.43
CA PRO A 43 -11.45 12.42 -2.15
C PRO A 43 -11.90 13.15 -3.41
N PRO A 44 -13.00 13.95 -3.37
CA PRO A 44 -13.56 14.62 -4.54
C PRO A 44 -12.54 15.42 -5.36
N GLU A 45 -11.66 16.17 -4.72
CA GLU A 45 -10.62 16.95 -5.40
C GLU A 45 -9.62 16.09 -6.20
N ILE A 46 -9.42 14.84 -5.81
CA ILE A 46 -8.58 13.89 -6.55
C ILE A 46 -9.37 13.27 -7.70
N GLN A 47 -10.65 12.95 -7.48
CA GLN A 47 -11.54 12.45 -8.53
C GLN A 47 -11.71 13.51 -9.63
N ASP A 48 -11.93 14.78 -9.29
CA ASP A 48 -12.03 15.89 -10.23
C ASP A 48 -10.75 16.03 -11.08
N ALA A 49 -9.57 15.92 -10.46
CA ALA A 49 -8.30 15.97 -11.19
C ALA A 49 -8.11 14.77 -12.15
N MET A 50 -8.58 13.59 -11.76
CA MET A 50 -8.56 12.40 -12.63
C MET A 50 -9.52 12.57 -13.80
N ASP A 51 -10.72 13.07 -13.57
CA ASP A 51 -11.73 13.32 -14.60
C ASP A 51 -11.24 14.39 -15.57
N GLU A 52 -10.62 15.47 -15.10
CA GLU A 52 -9.97 16.48 -15.93
C GLU A 52 -8.90 15.84 -16.82
N ALA A 53 -8.00 15.01 -16.27
CA ALA A 53 -6.96 14.33 -17.03
C ALA A 53 -7.53 13.40 -18.11
N MET A 54 -8.62 12.70 -17.81
CA MET A 54 -9.25 11.80 -18.77
C MET A 54 -9.97 12.54 -19.89
N ASN A 55 -10.52 13.74 -19.63
CA ASN A 55 -11.30 14.54 -20.58
C ASN A 55 -10.45 15.55 -21.37
N SER A 56 -9.21 15.89 -20.92
CA SER A 56 -8.34 16.91 -21.55
C SER A 56 -7.57 16.46 -22.80
N GLY A 57 -7.91 15.28 -23.35
CA GLY A 57 -7.28 14.75 -24.55
C GLY A 57 -6.14 13.77 -24.29
N TYR A 58 -5.31 13.53 -25.31
CA TYR A 58 -4.22 12.54 -25.26
C TYR A 58 -2.87 13.25 -25.10
N VAL A 59 -1.96 12.59 -24.38
CA VAL A 59 -0.59 13.06 -24.16
C VAL A 59 0.39 11.94 -24.49
N VAL A 60 1.64 12.27 -24.72
CA VAL A 60 2.73 11.28 -24.77
C VAL A 60 2.90 10.73 -23.37
N PHE A 61 2.58 9.46 -23.19
CA PHE A 61 2.45 8.90 -21.85
C PHE A 61 3.79 8.76 -21.12
N GLU A 62 4.87 8.50 -21.83
CA GLU A 62 6.22 8.55 -21.27
C GLU A 62 6.55 9.94 -20.70
N GLU A 63 6.24 11.00 -21.45
CA GLU A 63 6.46 12.38 -20.99
C GLU A 63 5.65 12.68 -19.73
N LEU A 64 4.38 12.24 -19.67
CA LEU A 64 3.54 12.39 -18.48
C LEU A 64 4.18 11.70 -17.27
N LEU A 65 4.60 10.44 -17.41
CA LEU A 65 5.24 9.71 -16.32
C LEU A 65 6.53 10.35 -15.83
N ARG A 66 7.36 10.86 -16.75
CA ARG A 66 8.62 11.55 -16.38
C ARG A 66 8.35 12.87 -15.68
N LYS A 67 7.48 13.74 -16.23
CA LYS A 67 7.15 15.03 -15.63
C LYS A 67 6.47 14.91 -14.26
N THR A 68 5.55 13.96 -14.13
CA THR A 68 4.94 13.66 -12.83
C THR A 68 5.93 13.03 -11.87
N GLY A 69 6.86 12.23 -12.38
CA GLY A 69 7.99 11.70 -11.63
C GLY A 69 8.91 12.77 -11.08
N ASP A 70 9.26 13.80 -11.89
CA ASP A 70 10.04 14.96 -11.45
C ASP A 70 9.35 15.67 -10.27
N PHE A 71 8.04 15.86 -10.34
CA PHE A 71 7.26 16.46 -9.25
C PHE A 71 7.29 15.59 -7.98
N ILE A 72 7.11 14.27 -8.12
CA ILE A 72 7.12 13.34 -6.98
C ILE A 72 8.52 13.32 -6.34
N ALA A 73 9.57 13.19 -7.15
CA ALA A 73 10.95 13.19 -6.68
C ALA A 73 11.30 14.49 -5.94
N GLY A 74 10.93 15.64 -6.50
CA GLY A 74 11.11 16.95 -5.86
C GLY A 74 10.35 17.08 -4.54
N THR A 75 9.16 16.48 -4.43
CA THR A 75 8.36 16.50 -3.19
C THR A 75 8.96 15.59 -2.10
N LEU A 76 9.49 14.43 -2.48
CA LEU A 76 10.07 13.45 -1.56
C LEU A 76 11.57 13.69 -1.28
N GLY A 77 12.22 14.58 -2.05
CA GLY A 77 13.65 14.86 -1.93
C GLY A 77 14.52 13.71 -2.46
N THR A 78 14.04 12.95 -3.43
CA THR A 78 14.76 11.86 -4.10
C THR A 78 15.30 12.28 -5.45
N GLU A 79 16.16 11.46 -6.06
CA GLU A 79 16.75 11.79 -7.36
C GLU A 79 15.78 11.55 -8.52
N GLN A 80 14.95 10.50 -8.43
CA GLN A 80 13.97 10.14 -9.46
C GLN A 80 12.78 9.40 -8.87
N ALA A 81 11.63 9.52 -9.52
CA ALA A 81 10.42 8.77 -9.18
C ALA A 81 9.54 8.53 -10.41
N PHE A 82 8.61 7.59 -10.30
CA PHE A 82 7.49 7.43 -11.24
C PHE A 82 6.31 6.69 -10.60
N VAL A 83 5.14 6.85 -11.18
CA VAL A 83 3.91 6.19 -10.74
C VAL A 83 3.87 4.74 -11.24
N THR A 84 3.49 3.82 -10.36
CA THR A 84 3.33 2.39 -10.64
C THR A 84 1.93 1.89 -10.33
N SER A 85 1.59 0.70 -10.83
CA SER A 85 0.35 0.01 -10.47
C SER A 85 0.47 -0.66 -9.08
N GLY A 86 0.62 0.17 -8.05
CA GLY A 86 0.77 -0.23 -6.65
C GLY A 86 2.22 -0.46 -6.20
N ALA A 87 2.42 -0.52 -4.88
CA ALA A 87 3.72 -0.80 -4.28
C ALA A 87 4.31 -2.15 -4.73
N ALA A 88 3.47 -3.17 -4.94
CA ALA A 88 3.91 -4.48 -5.41
C ALA A 88 4.63 -4.41 -6.78
N ALA A 89 4.13 -3.57 -7.70
CA ALA A 89 4.79 -3.31 -8.97
C ALA A 89 6.12 -2.56 -8.77
N ALA A 90 6.14 -1.56 -7.90
CA ALA A 90 7.37 -0.81 -7.58
C ALA A 90 8.47 -1.72 -6.99
N ILE A 91 8.12 -2.61 -6.06
CA ILE A 91 9.03 -3.61 -5.47
C ILE A 91 9.58 -4.53 -6.57
N SER A 92 8.70 -5.06 -7.42
CA SER A 92 9.08 -6.00 -8.46
C SER A 92 9.98 -5.35 -9.52
N LEU A 93 9.66 -4.13 -9.95
CA LEU A 93 10.47 -3.34 -10.88
C LEU A 93 11.80 -2.90 -10.24
N GLY A 94 11.79 -2.51 -8.96
CA GLY A 94 13.01 -2.20 -8.21
C GLY A 94 13.93 -3.40 -8.03
N THR A 95 13.36 -4.58 -7.80
CA THR A 95 14.12 -5.84 -7.80
C THR A 95 14.74 -6.11 -9.17
N ALA A 96 13.98 -5.96 -10.24
CA ALA A 96 14.50 -6.12 -11.60
C ALA A 96 15.64 -5.14 -11.89
N ALA A 97 15.53 -3.90 -11.42
CA ALA A 97 16.60 -2.90 -11.51
C ALA A 97 17.87 -3.32 -10.74
N ALA A 98 17.70 -3.87 -9.54
CA ALA A 98 18.83 -4.36 -8.74
C ALA A 98 19.56 -5.55 -9.39
N LEU A 99 18.83 -6.40 -10.14
CA LEU A 99 19.38 -7.59 -10.81
C LEU A 99 20.03 -7.25 -12.16
N ALA A 100 19.38 -6.40 -12.96
CA ALA A 100 19.82 -6.13 -14.33
C ALA A 100 20.62 -4.83 -14.48
N GLY A 101 20.48 -3.88 -13.54
CA GLY A 101 21.00 -2.53 -13.73
C GLY A 101 20.48 -1.93 -15.04
N ASN A 102 21.38 -1.30 -15.81
CA ASN A 102 21.07 -0.72 -17.13
C ASN A 102 21.42 -1.66 -18.29
N ASP A 103 21.72 -2.94 -18.02
CA ASP A 103 22.05 -3.95 -19.02
C ASP A 103 20.79 -4.42 -19.75
N ARG A 104 20.62 -4.02 -21.01
CA ARG A 104 19.45 -4.32 -21.85
C ARG A 104 19.30 -5.81 -22.16
N GLU A 105 20.40 -6.57 -22.22
CA GLU A 105 20.35 -8.02 -22.42
C GLU A 105 19.77 -8.70 -21.19
N LYS A 106 20.28 -8.34 -19.99
CA LYS A 106 19.74 -8.84 -18.72
C LYS A 106 18.28 -8.46 -18.52
N MET A 107 17.87 -7.22 -18.86
CA MET A 107 16.46 -6.80 -18.82
C MET A 107 15.57 -7.71 -19.66
N GLY A 108 16.04 -8.12 -20.83
CA GLY A 108 15.30 -9.03 -21.73
C GLY A 108 15.21 -10.48 -21.25
N LEU A 109 16.09 -10.90 -20.32
CA LEU A 109 16.10 -12.26 -19.76
C LEU A 109 15.20 -12.39 -18.53
N ILE A 110 14.96 -11.32 -17.76
CA ILE A 110 14.10 -11.34 -16.58
C ILE A 110 12.70 -11.88 -16.96
N PRO A 111 12.14 -12.84 -16.20
CA PRO A 111 12.53 -13.29 -14.86
C PRO A 111 13.50 -14.49 -14.82
N ASP A 112 14.08 -14.95 -15.93
CA ASP A 112 15.13 -15.97 -15.89
C ASP A 112 16.49 -15.34 -15.56
N THR A 113 16.86 -15.43 -14.29
CA THR A 113 18.11 -14.91 -13.74
C THR A 113 19.19 -15.98 -13.53
N SER A 114 19.00 -17.17 -14.12
CA SER A 114 19.90 -18.33 -13.92
C SER A 114 21.33 -18.06 -14.38
N SER A 115 21.50 -17.20 -15.39
CA SER A 115 22.81 -16.79 -15.93
C SER A 115 23.41 -15.55 -15.26
N PHE A 116 22.71 -14.92 -14.28
CA PHE A 116 23.20 -13.71 -13.63
C PHE A 116 24.22 -14.04 -12.54
N ASP A 117 25.30 -13.28 -12.46
CA ASP A 117 26.31 -13.42 -11.42
C ASP A 117 25.73 -13.17 -10.03
N ARG A 118 24.83 -12.17 -9.91
CA ARG A 118 24.12 -11.80 -8.70
C ARG A 118 22.61 -11.89 -8.92
N ASN A 119 21.93 -12.74 -8.15
CA ASN A 119 20.48 -12.93 -8.25
C ASN A 119 19.82 -13.24 -6.89
N GLU A 120 20.55 -13.00 -5.79
CA GLU A 120 20.04 -13.24 -4.44
C GLU A 120 19.75 -11.91 -3.73
N LEU A 121 18.68 -11.89 -2.92
CA LEU A 121 18.37 -10.80 -2.01
C LEU A 121 18.31 -11.34 -0.58
N VAL A 122 19.04 -10.71 0.34
CA VAL A 122 19.00 -11.04 1.76
C VAL A 122 17.75 -10.42 2.38
N PHE A 123 17.03 -11.17 3.21
CA PHE A 123 15.76 -10.76 3.81
C PHE A 123 15.60 -11.28 5.26
N GLN A 124 15.11 -10.44 6.18
CA GLN A 124 14.78 -10.81 7.57
C GLN A 124 13.50 -11.63 7.63
N LYS A 125 13.61 -12.95 7.79
CA LYS A 125 12.48 -13.88 7.66
C LYS A 125 11.43 -13.75 8.77
N GLY A 126 11.84 -13.38 9.97
CA GLY A 126 10.97 -13.31 11.15
C GLY A 126 9.96 -12.16 11.10
N GLN A 127 10.14 -11.20 10.18
CA GLN A 127 9.16 -10.14 9.92
C GLN A 127 7.79 -10.67 9.41
N ASP A 128 7.67 -11.97 9.11
CA ASP A 128 6.45 -12.64 8.59
C ASP A 128 5.76 -11.85 7.47
N TYR A 129 6.57 -11.32 6.57
CA TYR A 129 6.12 -10.42 5.52
C TYR A 129 5.33 -11.18 4.43
N THR A 130 4.05 -10.92 4.35
CA THR A 130 3.10 -11.59 3.44
C THR A 130 3.43 -11.39 1.96
N TYR A 131 4.01 -10.22 1.60
CA TYR A 131 4.21 -9.82 0.20
C TYR A 131 5.63 -10.12 -0.33
N LYS A 132 6.43 -10.95 0.33
CA LYS A 132 7.79 -11.28 -0.11
C LYS A 132 7.88 -11.83 -1.55
N ARG A 133 6.78 -12.36 -2.09
CA ARG A 133 6.72 -12.72 -3.51
C ARG A 133 6.95 -11.55 -4.46
N CYS A 134 6.64 -10.32 -4.08
CA CYS A 134 6.89 -9.15 -4.91
C CYS A 134 8.39 -8.99 -5.22
N PHE A 135 9.27 -9.38 -4.30
CA PHE A 135 10.72 -9.41 -4.51
C PHE A 135 11.17 -10.55 -5.45
N THR A 136 10.41 -11.64 -5.55
CA THR A 136 10.82 -12.81 -6.36
C THR A 136 10.22 -12.84 -7.77
N LEU A 137 9.25 -11.98 -8.09
CA LEU A 137 8.61 -11.94 -9.40
C LEU A 137 9.60 -11.64 -10.54
N ALA A 138 10.62 -10.82 -10.27
CA ALA A 138 11.69 -10.52 -11.23
C ALA A 138 12.78 -11.61 -11.31
N GLY A 139 12.59 -12.75 -10.65
CA GLY A 139 13.55 -13.87 -10.66
C GLY A 139 14.61 -13.83 -9.55
N ALA A 140 14.51 -12.91 -8.59
CA ALA A 140 15.39 -12.93 -7.42
C ALA A 140 15.12 -14.14 -6.52
N LYS A 141 16.17 -14.64 -5.88
CA LYS A 141 16.11 -15.67 -4.84
C LYS A 141 16.24 -14.99 -3.47
N LEU A 142 15.28 -15.23 -2.57
CA LEU A 142 15.39 -14.72 -1.20
C LEU A 142 16.29 -15.63 -0.37
N VAL A 143 17.31 -15.03 0.26
CA VAL A 143 18.15 -15.64 1.31
C VAL A 143 17.54 -15.16 2.64
N GLU A 144 16.64 -15.98 3.19
CA GLU A 144 15.95 -15.65 4.43
C GLU A 144 16.83 -15.94 5.63
N ILE A 145 17.04 -14.93 6.49
CA ILE A 145 17.96 -14.95 7.62
C ILE A 145 17.27 -14.58 8.94
N GLY A 146 17.99 -14.79 10.04
CA GLY A 146 17.50 -14.48 11.37
C GLY A 146 16.55 -15.54 11.93
N ARG A 147 15.96 -15.22 13.07
CA ARG A 147 15.02 -16.06 13.83
C ARG A 147 13.59 -15.52 13.71
N LYS A 148 12.64 -16.20 14.36
CA LYS A 148 11.24 -15.75 14.41
C LYS A 148 11.10 -14.41 15.17
N ASP A 149 11.98 -14.19 16.14
CA ASP A 149 11.95 -13.11 17.12
C ASP A 149 13.08 -12.09 16.95
N GLY A 150 13.83 -12.14 15.86
CA GLY A 150 14.87 -11.14 15.60
C GLY A 150 15.88 -11.55 14.53
N CYS A 151 16.72 -10.57 14.18
CA CYS A 151 17.85 -10.70 13.28
C CYS A 151 18.93 -9.69 13.67
N THR A 152 20.19 -10.11 13.77
CA THR A 152 21.29 -9.19 14.04
C THR A 152 21.96 -8.69 12.77
N VAL A 153 22.72 -7.59 12.89
CA VAL A 153 23.51 -7.03 11.79
C VAL A 153 24.54 -8.03 11.31
N GLU A 154 25.19 -8.77 12.25
CA GLU A 154 26.19 -9.79 11.95
C GLU A 154 25.58 -10.98 11.19
N GLU A 155 24.35 -11.41 11.54
CA GLU A 155 23.63 -12.46 10.81
C GLU A 155 23.30 -12.01 9.39
N MET A 156 22.88 -10.74 9.22
CA MET A 156 22.59 -10.16 7.90
C MET A 156 23.88 -10.04 7.08
N GLU A 157 24.96 -9.53 7.65
CA GLU A 157 26.23 -9.38 6.96
C GLU A 157 26.82 -10.73 6.53
N ALA A 158 26.77 -11.75 7.41
CA ALA A 158 27.28 -13.09 7.12
C ALA A 158 26.55 -13.79 5.95
N ALA A 159 25.34 -13.37 5.63
CA ALA A 159 24.56 -13.89 4.50
C ALA A 159 24.88 -13.19 3.17
N ILE A 160 25.60 -12.07 3.20
CA ILE A 160 26.01 -11.35 2.00
C ILE A 160 27.17 -12.09 1.36
N GLY A 161 26.96 -12.62 0.16
CA GLY A 161 27.94 -13.40 -0.59
C GLY A 161 28.08 -12.94 -2.05
N PRO A 162 28.91 -13.67 -2.84
CA PRO A 162 29.16 -13.30 -4.24
C PRO A 162 27.94 -13.22 -5.13
N LYS A 163 26.86 -13.94 -4.77
CA LYS A 163 25.58 -13.95 -5.51
C LYS A 163 24.58 -12.90 -5.02
N THR A 164 24.89 -12.16 -3.96
CA THR A 164 23.98 -11.17 -3.40
C THR A 164 23.92 -9.94 -4.30
N ALA A 165 22.75 -9.64 -4.82
CA ALA A 165 22.44 -8.43 -5.58
C ALA A 165 22.01 -7.28 -4.67
N GLY A 166 21.37 -7.60 -3.53
CA GLY A 166 20.87 -6.57 -2.62
C GLY A 166 20.27 -7.12 -1.33
N ILE A 167 19.73 -6.19 -0.55
CA ILE A 167 18.93 -6.44 0.62
C ILE A 167 17.49 -6.05 0.26
N ALA A 168 16.55 -6.96 0.45
CA ALA A 168 15.12 -6.70 0.42
C ALA A 168 14.68 -6.32 1.85
N PHE A 169 14.07 -5.17 2.02
CA PHE A 169 13.71 -4.65 3.32
C PHE A 169 12.22 -4.32 3.39
N TYR A 170 11.54 -4.80 4.43
CA TYR A 170 10.18 -4.40 4.75
C TYR A 170 10.19 -3.40 5.90
N GLU A 171 9.80 -2.15 5.60
CA GLU A 171 9.70 -1.07 6.58
C GLU A 171 8.25 -0.89 7.01
N SER A 172 7.96 -1.23 8.27
CA SER A 172 6.62 -1.06 8.86
C SER A 172 6.54 0.07 9.89
N GLY A 173 7.71 0.60 10.29
CA GLY A 173 7.80 1.60 11.37
C GLY A 173 7.53 1.05 12.78
N ALA A 174 7.40 -0.27 12.93
CA ALA A 174 6.99 -0.91 14.19
C ALA A 174 7.96 -2.00 14.67
N TRP A 175 9.18 -2.03 14.15
CA TRP A 175 10.19 -3.03 14.53
C TRP A 175 10.89 -2.60 15.83
N GLY A 176 11.06 -3.54 16.75
CA GLY A 176 11.83 -3.34 17.97
C GLY A 176 13.34 -3.48 17.76
N ASP A 177 14.12 -3.28 18.80
CA ASP A 177 15.59 -3.32 18.78
C ASP A 177 16.18 -4.70 18.44
N GLU A 178 15.36 -5.73 18.41
CA GLU A 178 15.74 -7.09 18.01
C GLU A 178 15.88 -7.29 16.50
N TRP A 179 15.54 -6.29 15.69
CA TRP A 179 15.57 -6.32 14.23
C TRP A 179 16.65 -5.39 13.68
N VAL A 180 17.25 -5.78 12.56
CA VAL A 180 18.11 -4.86 11.79
C VAL A 180 17.27 -3.70 11.31
N THR A 181 17.69 -2.48 11.62
CA THR A 181 17.06 -1.25 11.20
C THR A 181 17.31 -0.96 9.71
N ILE A 182 16.52 -0.07 9.12
CA ILE A 182 16.71 0.33 7.73
C ILE A 182 18.05 1.06 7.52
N GLU A 183 18.51 1.82 8.52
CA GLU A 183 19.81 2.52 8.52
C GLU A 183 20.97 1.54 8.55
N GLU A 184 20.89 0.49 9.36
CA GLU A 184 21.90 -0.59 9.42
C GLU A 184 21.91 -1.39 8.11
N ALA A 185 20.73 -1.71 7.56
CA ALA A 185 20.63 -2.35 6.24
C ALA A 185 21.24 -1.49 5.14
N ARG A 186 21.04 -0.14 5.18
CA ARG A 186 21.69 0.80 4.25
C ARG A 186 23.21 0.76 4.40
N ALA A 187 23.71 0.81 5.64
CA ALA A 187 25.14 0.75 5.91
C ALA A 187 25.80 -0.55 5.38
N LEU A 188 25.12 -1.70 5.54
CA LEU A 188 25.58 -2.97 4.98
C LEU A 188 25.56 -2.96 3.46
N ALA A 189 24.51 -2.43 2.86
CA ALA A 189 24.40 -2.35 1.41
C ALA A 189 25.50 -1.48 0.82
N ASP A 190 25.83 -0.34 1.43
CA ASP A 190 26.93 0.53 1.03
C ASP A 190 28.29 -0.15 1.20
N LYS A 191 28.52 -0.83 2.33
CA LYS A 191 29.78 -1.55 2.65
C LYS A 191 30.10 -2.63 1.63
N HIS A 192 29.08 -3.33 1.14
CA HIS A 192 29.22 -4.47 0.23
C HIS A 192 28.93 -4.16 -1.24
N ASP A 193 28.70 -2.90 -1.58
CA ASP A 193 28.31 -2.45 -2.93
C ASP A 193 27.15 -3.30 -3.51
N ILE A 194 26.08 -3.43 -2.73
CA ILE A 194 24.83 -4.09 -3.10
C ILE A 194 23.65 -3.12 -2.93
N ARG A 195 22.46 -3.49 -3.37
CA ARG A 195 21.30 -2.58 -3.45
C ARG A 195 20.37 -2.76 -2.26
N LEU A 196 19.74 -1.67 -1.84
CA LEU A 196 18.68 -1.69 -0.82
C LEU A 196 17.35 -1.41 -1.50
N ILE A 197 16.49 -2.44 -1.57
CA ILE A 197 15.12 -2.35 -2.11
C ILE A 197 14.16 -2.38 -0.94
N VAL A 198 13.37 -1.32 -0.78
CA VAL A 198 12.52 -1.11 0.39
C VAL A 198 11.04 -1.17 0.02
N ASP A 199 10.30 -2.04 0.67
CA ASP A 199 8.85 -1.91 0.75
C ASP A 199 8.50 -1.04 1.96
N ALA A 200 8.05 0.17 1.68
CA ALA A 200 7.55 1.14 2.65
C ALA A 200 6.10 1.52 2.33
N ALA A 201 5.31 0.58 1.82
CA ALA A 201 3.99 0.85 1.24
C ALA A 201 3.10 1.75 2.08
N GLY A 202 3.11 1.61 3.40
CA GLY A 202 2.29 2.38 4.33
C GLY A 202 3.00 3.51 5.07
N GLN A 203 4.28 3.76 4.82
CA GLN A 203 5.11 4.73 5.56
C GLN A 203 4.96 6.15 5.00
N ILE A 204 3.78 6.74 5.17
CA ILE A 204 3.40 8.03 4.59
C ILE A 204 3.24 9.15 5.62
N TYR A 205 3.46 8.86 6.89
CA TYR A 205 3.37 9.79 8.01
C TYR A 205 4.18 9.28 9.22
N PRO A 206 4.85 10.15 10.01
CA PRO A 206 5.00 11.61 9.83
C PRO A 206 5.67 12.00 8.51
N LEU A 207 5.46 13.25 8.03
CA LEU A 207 5.97 13.67 6.71
C LEU A 207 7.50 13.63 6.61
N ASP A 208 8.21 13.95 7.70
CA ASP A 208 9.65 13.86 7.76
C ASP A 208 10.15 12.40 7.69
N GLN A 209 9.43 11.45 8.31
CA GLN A 209 9.73 10.03 8.20
C GLN A 209 9.43 9.52 6.79
N PHE A 210 8.33 9.96 6.16
CA PHE A 210 8.01 9.63 4.79
C PHE A 210 9.16 10.02 3.84
N THR A 211 9.65 11.28 3.93
CA THR A 211 10.75 11.76 3.10
C THR A 211 12.09 11.07 3.43
N LYS A 212 12.40 10.84 4.71
CA LYS A 212 13.62 10.10 5.11
C LYS A 212 13.61 8.67 4.55
N THR A 213 12.48 7.97 4.69
CA THR A 213 12.34 6.62 4.16
C THR A 213 12.47 6.59 2.63
N ALA A 214 11.91 7.58 1.93
CA ALA A 214 12.04 7.70 0.47
C ALA A 214 13.49 7.85 0.01
N GLN A 215 14.34 8.48 0.81
CA GLN A 215 15.73 8.81 0.45
C GLN A 215 16.74 7.72 0.82
N ILE A 216 16.39 6.77 1.70
CA ILE A 216 17.37 5.81 2.24
C ILE A 216 17.64 4.63 1.31
N GLY A 217 16.66 4.19 0.52
CA GLY A 217 16.79 3.05 -0.39
C GLY A 217 17.38 3.43 -1.75
N ASP A 218 17.95 2.45 -2.44
CA ASP A 218 18.25 2.60 -3.87
C ASP A 218 16.96 2.62 -4.68
N VAL A 219 15.99 1.78 -4.28
CA VAL A 219 14.57 1.84 -4.72
C VAL A 219 13.67 1.69 -3.50
N VAL A 220 12.72 2.58 -3.38
CA VAL A 220 11.69 2.58 -2.33
C VAL A 220 10.30 2.57 -2.96
N ALA A 221 9.44 1.68 -2.47
CA ALA A 221 8.09 1.49 -2.94
C ALA A 221 7.06 1.98 -1.92
N PHE A 222 6.15 2.88 -2.35
CA PHE A 222 5.01 3.32 -1.56
C PHE A 222 3.69 2.97 -2.22
N GLY A 223 2.67 2.70 -1.42
CA GLY A 223 1.29 2.54 -1.86
C GLY A 223 0.57 3.90 -1.86
N ALA A 224 0.26 4.46 -3.03
CA ALA A 224 -0.37 5.78 -3.11
C ALA A 224 -1.83 5.80 -2.59
N LYS A 225 -2.48 4.64 -2.47
CA LYS A 225 -3.80 4.51 -1.83
C LYS A 225 -3.82 5.05 -0.39
N TYR A 226 -2.70 5.00 0.33
CA TYR A 226 -2.63 5.46 1.71
C TYR A 226 -2.68 6.98 1.85
N ILE A 227 -2.34 7.72 0.79
CA ILE A 227 -2.49 9.18 0.72
C ILE A 227 -3.79 9.62 0.03
N GLY A 228 -4.69 8.67 -0.26
CA GLY A 228 -6.01 8.93 -0.88
C GLY A 228 -6.03 8.85 -2.40
N SER A 229 -5.00 8.32 -3.05
CA SER A 229 -4.99 8.02 -4.48
C SER A 229 -5.79 6.74 -4.79
N PRO A 230 -6.14 6.45 -6.06
CA PRO A 230 -6.80 5.21 -6.43
C PRO A 230 -6.09 3.97 -5.88
N HIS A 231 -6.88 2.95 -5.58
CA HIS A 231 -6.41 1.72 -4.91
C HIS A 231 -5.23 1.03 -5.60
N SER A 232 -5.24 0.99 -6.93
CA SER A 232 -4.25 0.32 -7.76
C SER A 232 -2.95 1.11 -7.97
N THR A 233 -2.74 2.23 -7.25
CA THR A 233 -1.60 3.11 -7.49
C THR A 233 -0.49 3.00 -6.45
N GLY A 234 0.74 3.25 -6.89
CA GLY A 234 1.94 3.29 -6.07
C GLY A 234 2.98 4.25 -6.62
N ILE A 235 4.06 4.40 -5.87
CA ILE A 235 5.21 5.23 -6.21
C ILE A 235 6.46 4.37 -6.13
N CYS A 236 7.28 4.40 -7.19
CA CYS A 236 8.65 3.92 -7.20
C CYS A 236 9.57 5.14 -7.16
N THR A 237 10.47 5.22 -6.19
CA THR A 237 11.36 6.38 -6.00
C THR A 237 12.71 5.95 -5.43
N GLY A 238 13.74 6.80 -5.50
CA GLY A 238 15.05 6.53 -4.97
C GLY A 238 16.18 7.16 -5.78
N LYS A 239 17.30 6.44 -5.92
CA LYS A 239 18.47 6.88 -6.73
C LYS A 239 18.17 6.78 -8.22
N ALA A 240 18.57 7.80 -8.99
CA ALA A 240 18.25 7.93 -10.41
C ALA A 240 18.66 6.70 -11.23
N GLU A 241 19.84 6.13 -10.97
CA GLU A 241 20.36 4.96 -11.70
C GLU A 241 19.39 3.75 -11.63
N TYR A 242 18.86 3.46 -10.43
CA TYR A 242 18.01 2.27 -10.23
C TYR A 242 16.55 2.55 -10.57
N VAL A 243 16.08 3.76 -10.29
CA VAL A 243 14.72 4.17 -10.67
C VAL A 243 14.59 4.27 -12.18
N GLU A 244 15.61 4.75 -12.91
CA GLU A 244 15.63 4.73 -14.38
C GLU A 244 15.63 3.27 -14.91
N SER A 245 16.44 2.39 -14.34
CA SER A 245 16.41 0.97 -14.70
C SER A 245 15.02 0.36 -14.48
N ALA A 246 14.37 0.64 -13.35
CA ALA A 246 13.01 0.21 -13.07
C ALA A 246 12.00 0.79 -14.07
N PHE A 247 12.16 2.08 -14.44
CA PHE A 247 11.34 2.75 -15.44
C PHE A 247 11.46 2.10 -16.82
N LEU A 248 12.67 1.78 -17.25
CA LEU A 248 12.93 1.10 -18.53
C LEU A 248 12.38 -0.33 -18.55
N GLN A 249 12.15 -0.93 -17.40
CA GLN A 249 11.57 -2.27 -17.27
C GLN A 249 10.06 -2.29 -17.05
N ASN A 250 9.40 -1.12 -16.90
CA ASN A 250 7.95 -1.03 -16.76
C ASN A 250 7.22 -1.18 -18.11
N PHE A 251 5.91 -0.98 -18.12
CA PHE A 251 5.07 -1.12 -19.33
C PHE A 251 5.42 -0.12 -20.44
N ILE A 252 5.86 1.11 -20.11
CA ILE A 252 6.32 2.10 -21.11
C ILE A 252 7.66 1.69 -21.68
N GLY A 253 8.60 1.28 -20.83
CA GLY A 253 9.89 0.74 -21.30
C GLY A 253 9.73 -0.48 -22.20
N TYR A 254 8.73 -1.32 -21.94
CA TYR A 254 8.36 -2.44 -22.83
C TYR A 254 7.95 -1.97 -24.23
N GLU A 255 7.14 -0.91 -24.35
CA GLU A 255 6.71 -0.39 -25.65
C GLU A 255 7.87 0.34 -26.37
N MET A 256 8.67 1.11 -25.64
CA MET A 256 9.85 1.81 -26.17
C MET A 256 10.89 0.82 -26.68
N ALA A 257 11.23 -0.22 -25.91
CA ALA A 257 12.18 -1.25 -26.32
C ALA A 257 11.78 -1.90 -27.64
N GLY A 258 10.48 -2.16 -27.86
CA GLY A 258 9.96 -2.70 -29.11
C GLY A 258 10.16 -1.75 -30.31
N GLN A 259 10.07 -0.43 -30.12
CA GLN A 259 10.34 0.57 -31.14
C GLN A 259 11.83 0.68 -31.47
N GLU A 260 12.68 0.47 -30.49
CA GLU A 260 14.16 0.49 -30.63
C GLU A 260 14.73 -0.84 -31.16
N GLY A 261 13.89 -1.86 -31.37
CA GLY A 261 14.31 -3.21 -31.79
C GLY A 261 15.01 -4.02 -30.70
N LEU A 262 14.86 -3.62 -29.43
CA LEU A 262 15.44 -4.27 -28.28
C LEU A 262 14.50 -5.36 -27.73
N ALA A 263 15.08 -6.28 -26.92
CA ALA A 263 14.28 -7.23 -26.17
C ALA A 263 13.35 -6.52 -25.20
N ARG A 264 12.08 -6.94 -25.18
CA ARG A 264 11.06 -6.30 -24.35
C ARG A 264 11.16 -6.78 -22.90
N PRO A 265 11.25 -5.88 -21.93
CA PRO A 265 11.33 -6.23 -20.52
C PRO A 265 9.98 -6.75 -19.99
N TYR A 266 9.99 -7.36 -18.80
CA TYR A 266 8.86 -8.11 -18.26
C TYR A 266 7.69 -7.25 -17.71
N GLY A 267 7.90 -5.97 -17.44
CA GLY A 267 6.98 -5.11 -16.68
C GLY A 267 5.70 -4.68 -17.40
N ARG A 268 5.39 -5.22 -18.60
CA ARG A 268 4.16 -4.93 -19.35
C ARG A 268 2.87 -5.09 -18.53
N PRO A 269 2.74 -6.04 -17.58
CA PRO A 269 1.56 -6.18 -16.73
C PRO A 269 1.32 -5.02 -15.76
N TYR A 270 2.33 -4.20 -15.44
CA TYR A 270 2.27 -3.12 -14.44
C TYR A 270 1.76 -1.79 -15.03
N LYS A 271 0.76 -1.86 -15.89
CA LYS A 271 0.22 -0.71 -16.61
C LYS A 271 -0.62 0.18 -15.69
N THR A 272 -0.43 1.50 -15.82
CA THR A 272 -1.26 2.56 -15.25
C THR A 272 -1.93 3.38 -16.36
N ASP A 273 -2.94 4.16 -16.03
CA ASP A 273 -3.57 5.11 -16.94
C ASP A 273 -3.30 6.58 -16.56
N ARG A 274 -3.76 7.51 -17.41
CA ARG A 274 -3.55 8.96 -17.19
C ARG A 274 -4.22 9.48 -15.93
N GLY A 275 -5.44 9.00 -15.66
CA GLY A 275 -6.21 9.38 -14.48
C GLY A 275 -5.50 8.92 -13.22
N GLU A 276 -5.01 7.67 -13.19
CA GLU A 276 -4.24 7.13 -12.08
C GLU A 276 -2.96 7.92 -11.82
N VAL A 277 -2.20 8.27 -12.87
CA VAL A 277 -0.96 9.06 -12.74
C VAL A 277 -1.24 10.44 -12.16
N ILE A 278 -2.24 11.15 -12.66
CA ILE A 278 -2.64 12.46 -12.13
C ILE A 278 -3.26 12.33 -10.74
N GLY A 279 -4.01 11.27 -10.46
CA GLY A 279 -4.56 10.96 -9.15
C GLY A 279 -3.47 10.85 -8.08
N VAL A 280 -2.33 10.22 -8.38
CA VAL A 280 -1.17 10.15 -7.47
C VAL A 280 -0.58 11.52 -7.20
N VAL A 281 -0.38 12.34 -8.25
CA VAL A 281 0.16 13.70 -8.09
C VAL A 281 -0.77 14.58 -7.26
N ALA A 282 -2.07 14.55 -7.55
CA ALA A 282 -3.08 15.29 -6.79
C ALA A 282 -3.11 14.84 -5.32
N ALA A 283 -3.07 13.53 -5.08
CA ALA A 283 -3.06 12.95 -3.75
C ALA A 283 -1.80 13.36 -2.97
N LEU A 284 -0.62 13.30 -3.58
CA LEU A 284 0.63 13.68 -2.94
C LEU A 284 0.66 15.18 -2.60
N ARG A 285 0.22 16.03 -3.54
CA ARG A 285 0.09 17.49 -3.30
C ARG A 285 -0.84 17.77 -2.12
N ARG A 286 -2.02 17.15 -2.12
CA ARG A 286 -2.99 17.25 -1.03
C ARG A 286 -2.38 16.79 0.30
N TRP A 287 -1.69 15.65 0.32
CA TRP A 287 -1.11 15.08 1.53
C TRP A 287 -0.07 15.99 2.17
N PHE A 288 0.84 16.54 1.37
CA PHE A 288 1.88 17.46 1.86
C PHE A 288 1.35 18.86 2.24
N SER A 289 0.19 19.27 1.75
CA SER A 289 -0.46 20.54 2.13
C SER A 289 -1.52 20.40 3.23
N MET A 290 -1.81 19.18 3.68
CA MET A 290 -2.86 18.91 4.65
C MET A 290 -2.46 19.36 6.07
N ASP A 291 -3.44 19.90 6.81
CA ASP A 291 -3.34 20.09 8.26
C ASP A 291 -3.45 18.71 8.96
N HIS A 292 -2.31 18.09 9.18
CA HIS A 292 -2.23 16.77 9.81
C HIS A 292 -2.58 16.79 11.30
N GLU A 293 -2.39 17.89 12.01
CA GLU A 293 -2.80 18.02 13.42
C GLU A 293 -4.32 17.95 13.51
N ARG A 294 -5.01 18.70 12.64
CA ARG A 294 -6.47 18.65 12.55
C ARG A 294 -6.96 17.27 12.11
N ARG A 295 -6.31 16.63 11.13
CA ARG A 295 -6.65 15.26 10.71
C ARG A 295 -6.57 14.28 11.86
N LEU A 296 -5.47 14.28 12.61
CA LEU A 296 -5.26 13.40 13.76
C LEU A 296 -6.26 13.67 14.88
N ALA A 297 -6.58 14.95 15.13
CA ALA A 297 -7.59 15.32 16.12
C ALA A 297 -8.99 14.78 15.78
N ILE A 298 -9.37 14.81 14.49
CA ILE A 298 -10.65 14.24 14.01
C ILE A 298 -10.65 12.71 14.20
N GLU A 299 -9.57 12.03 13.81
CA GLU A 299 -9.45 10.58 13.98
C GLU A 299 -9.47 10.17 15.45
N GLU A 300 -8.83 10.95 16.35
CA GLU A 300 -8.86 10.73 17.80
C GLU A 300 -10.25 10.95 18.41
N ALA A 301 -11.00 11.94 17.93
CA ALA A 301 -12.38 12.14 18.36
C ALA A 301 -13.26 10.93 18.01
N LYS A 302 -13.09 10.35 16.81
CA LYS A 302 -13.79 9.11 16.40
C LYS A 302 -13.42 7.93 17.29
N ARG A 303 -12.12 7.72 17.57
CA ARG A 303 -11.64 6.66 18.48
C ARG A 303 -12.23 6.80 19.88
N THR A 304 -12.23 8.02 20.41
CA THR A 304 -12.80 8.34 21.72
C THR A 304 -14.30 8.07 21.77
N ALA A 305 -15.04 8.25 20.67
CA ALA A 305 -16.47 7.95 20.61
C ALA A 305 -16.74 6.45 20.86
N PHE A 306 -15.96 5.55 20.26
CA PHE A 306 -16.04 4.11 20.55
C PHE A 306 -15.78 3.81 22.02
N TYR A 307 -14.73 4.38 22.60
CA TYR A 307 -14.39 4.18 24.01
C TYR A 307 -15.53 4.60 24.93
N ARG A 308 -16.06 5.81 24.75
CA ARG A 308 -17.10 6.39 25.62
C ARG A 308 -18.38 5.58 25.68
N VAL A 309 -18.75 4.92 24.59
CA VAL A 309 -20.04 4.20 24.54
C VAL A 309 -19.86 2.72 24.86
N LEU A 310 -18.85 2.08 24.28
CA LEU A 310 -18.72 0.63 24.37
C LEU A 310 -18.00 0.16 25.63
N ASN A 311 -17.11 0.97 26.20
CA ASN A 311 -16.35 0.57 27.39
C ASN A 311 -17.19 0.48 28.67
N ASP A 312 -18.39 1.06 28.68
CA ASP A 312 -19.35 0.95 29.81
C ASP A 312 -20.18 -0.35 29.74
N ILE A 313 -20.07 -1.14 28.68
CA ILE A 313 -20.80 -2.41 28.51
C ILE A 313 -20.03 -3.52 29.21
N SER A 314 -20.68 -4.22 30.13
CA SER A 314 -20.05 -5.35 30.84
C SER A 314 -19.59 -6.43 29.85
N GLY A 315 -18.33 -6.83 29.92
CA GLY A 315 -17.73 -7.82 29.01
C GLY A 315 -17.17 -7.22 27.72
N VAL A 316 -17.19 -5.88 27.54
CA VAL A 316 -16.54 -5.17 26.43
C VAL A 316 -15.40 -4.33 27.01
N ASP A 317 -14.20 -4.46 26.41
CA ASP A 317 -13.03 -3.62 26.75
C ASP A 317 -12.52 -2.95 25.47
N VAL A 318 -12.45 -1.60 25.51
CA VAL A 318 -12.05 -0.80 24.35
C VAL A 318 -10.65 -0.23 24.57
N VAL A 319 -9.71 -0.69 23.75
CA VAL A 319 -8.33 -0.20 23.78
C VAL A 319 -8.11 0.83 22.68
N VAL A 320 -7.80 2.06 23.10
CA VAL A 320 -7.39 3.16 22.23
C VAL A 320 -5.89 3.33 22.39
N PRO A 321 -5.05 2.90 21.42
CA PRO A 321 -3.61 3.04 21.54
C PRO A 321 -3.21 4.52 21.73
N THR A 322 -2.41 4.80 22.74
CA THR A 322 -1.93 6.16 23.08
C THR A 322 -0.66 6.54 22.32
N THR A 323 0.08 5.54 21.83
CA THR A 323 1.29 5.78 21.05
C THR A 323 0.85 6.27 19.65
N PRO A 324 1.46 7.35 19.12
CA PRO A 324 1.23 7.74 17.74
C PRO A 324 1.49 6.52 16.85
N GLN A 325 0.45 6.04 16.19
CA GLN A 325 0.61 4.95 15.23
C GLN A 325 1.39 5.52 14.05
N LEU A 326 2.62 5.05 13.89
CA LEU A 326 3.43 5.32 12.71
C LEU A 326 2.74 4.60 11.55
N GLY A 327 2.10 5.36 10.67
CA GLY A 327 1.40 4.80 9.52
C GLY A 327 -0.04 5.29 9.35
N PRO A 328 -0.73 4.78 8.32
CA PRO A 328 -2.03 5.31 7.89
C PRO A 328 -3.23 4.87 8.75
N ASN A 329 -3.04 4.01 9.74
CA ASN A 329 -4.13 3.33 10.43
C ASN A 329 -4.27 3.80 11.89
N THR A 330 -5.22 4.68 12.13
CA THR A 330 -5.73 4.95 13.48
C THR A 330 -6.79 3.89 13.81
N THR A 331 -6.41 2.90 14.60
CA THR A 331 -7.25 1.74 14.92
C THR A 331 -7.72 1.79 16.37
N VAL A 332 -8.97 1.40 16.61
CA VAL A 332 -9.52 1.05 17.93
C VAL A 332 -9.58 -0.46 17.99
N PHE A 333 -9.15 -1.04 19.11
CA PHE A 333 -9.33 -2.47 19.38
C PHE A 333 -10.44 -2.68 20.39
N ILE A 334 -11.32 -3.64 20.14
CA ILE A 334 -12.46 -3.95 20.99
C ILE A 334 -12.41 -5.44 21.33
N HIS A 335 -12.22 -5.75 22.61
CA HIS A 335 -12.21 -7.09 23.15
C HIS A 335 -13.60 -7.46 23.67
N PHE A 336 -13.99 -8.71 23.46
CA PHE A 336 -15.28 -9.26 23.91
C PHE A 336 -15.03 -10.46 24.81
N ASP A 337 -15.49 -10.40 26.06
CA ASP A 337 -15.39 -11.52 27.00
C ASP A 337 -16.52 -12.53 26.77
N PRO A 338 -16.24 -13.72 26.20
CA PRO A 338 -17.27 -14.70 25.92
C PRO A 338 -17.93 -15.26 27.19
N ALA A 339 -17.26 -15.20 28.35
CA ALA A 339 -17.82 -15.67 29.61
C ALA A 339 -18.94 -14.75 30.13
N VAL A 340 -18.88 -13.47 29.76
CA VAL A 340 -19.89 -12.46 30.16
C VAL A 340 -20.96 -12.30 29.08
N LEU A 341 -20.54 -12.21 27.80
CA LEU A 341 -21.41 -11.89 26.68
C LEU A 341 -22.02 -13.11 25.99
N GLY A 342 -21.49 -14.31 26.22
CA GLY A 342 -21.88 -15.52 25.49
C GLY A 342 -21.43 -15.54 24.02
N LEU A 343 -20.65 -14.54 23.57
CA LEU A 343 -20.11 -14.44 22.22
C LEU A 343 -18.72 -13.75 22.25
N GLY A 344 -17.88 -14.08 21.27
CA GLY A 344 -16.55 -13.48 21.11
C GLY A 344 -16.44 -12.68 19.80
N GLY A 345 -15.26 -12.14 19.53
CA GLY A 345 -15.00 -11.26 18.38
C GLY A 345 -15.37 -11.87 17.03
N HIS A 346 -15.16 -13.16 16.81
CA HIS A 346 -15.57 -13.83 15.56
C HIS A 346 -17.07 -13.77 15.30
N GLU A 347 -17.88 -13.99 16.34
CA GLU A 347 -19.35 -13.93 16.21
C GLU A 347 -19.80 -12.47 15.99
N VAL A 348 -19.15 -11.50 16.65
CA VAL A 348 -19.42 -10.08 16.42
C VAL A 348 -19.12 -9.70 14.97
N ILE A 349 -17.96 -10.10 14.43
CA ILE A 349 -17.59 -9.86 13.01
C ILE A 349 -18.67 -10.40 12.09
N LYS A 350 -19.06 -11.66 12.29
CA LYS A 350 -20.07 -12.33 11.47
C LYS A 350 -21.40 -11.55 11.48
N ARG A 351 -21.90 -11.15 12.64
CA ARG A 351 -23.16 -10.39 12.76
C ARG A 351 -23.06 -8.99 12.17
N LEU A 352 -21.89 -8.35 12.22
CA LEU A 352 -21.63 -7.08 11.56
C LEU A 352 -21.68 -7.24 10.04
N GLU A 353 -21.08 -8.28 9.50
CA GLU A 353 -21.06 -8.58 8.06
C GLU A 353 -22.44 -9.01 7.52
N GLU A 354 -23.25 -9.72 8.32
CA GLU A 354 -24.61 -10.15 7.98
C GLU A 354 -25.67 -9.03 8.16
N GLY A 355 -25.29 -7.87 8.71
CA GLY A 355 -26.20 -6.74 8.96
C GLY A 355 -26.54 -5.94 7.70
N ASP A 356 -27.48 -5.02 7.82
CA ASP A 356 -27.87 -4.08 6.77
C ASP A 356 -27.70 -2.63 7.29
N PRO A 357 -26.76 -1.83 6.72
CA PRO A 357 -25.71 -2.27 5.78
C PRO A 357 -24.69 -3.22 6.44
N PRO A 358 -23.99 -4.07 5.66
CA PRO A 358 -22.88 -4.87 6.18
C PRO A 358 -21.73 -3.98 6.64
N ILE A 359 -21.05 -4.38 7.73
CA ILE A 359 -19.92 -3.64 8.32
C ILE A 359 -18.71 -4.55 8.36
N TRP A 360 -17.62 -4.15 7.69
CA TRP A 360 -16.40 -4.94 7.65
C TRP A 360 -15.34 -4.40 8.61
N THR A 361 -14.89 -5.25 9.54
CA THR A 361 -13.86 -4.97 10.55
C THR A 361 -12.66 -5.90 10.38
N ARG A 362 -11.60 -5.72 11.18
CA ARG A 362 -10.43 -6.63 11.23
C ARG A 362 -10.58 -7.60 12.38
N THR A 363 -10.14 -8.84 12.18
CA THR A 363 -9.86 -9.77 13.28
C THR A 363 -8.57 -9.33 13.99
N HIS A 364 -8.54 -9.41 15.30
CA HIS A 364 -7.37 -9.16 16.14
C HIS A 364 -7.31 -10.24 17.25
N ASP A 365 -6.11 -10.54 17.76
CA ASP A 365 -5.86 -11.49 18.85
C ASP A 365 -6.54 -12.86 18.65
N ASP A 366 -6.22 -13.56 17.55
CA ASP A 366 -6.77 -14.87 17.21
C ASP A 366 -8.33 -14.95 17.27
N GLY A 367 -8.98 -13.79 17.09
CA GLY A 367 -10.43 -13.66 17.02
C GLY A 367 -11.14 -13.35 18.35
N GLY A 368 -10.40 -13.10 19.43
CA GLY A 368 -10.95 -12.60 20.69
C GLY A 368 -11.43 -11.15 20.60
N SER A 369 -10.87 -10.38 19.67
CA SER A 369 -11.16 -8.96 19.49
C SER A 369 -11.27 -8.55 18.03
N ILE A 370 -11.79 -7.34 17.81
CA ILE A 370 -11.88 -6.71 16.49
C ILE A 370 -11.06 -5.42 16.46
N GLY A 371 -10.55 -5.09 15.27
CA GLY A 371 -9.89 -3.82 15.00
C GLY A 371 -10.73 -2.96 14.06
N ILE A 372 -10.97 -1.70 14.42
CA ILE A 372 -11.72 -0.72 13.65
C ILE A 372 -10.80 0.41 13.20
N GLY A 373 -10.58 0.54 11.90
CA GLY A 373 -9.86 1.65 11.30
C GLY A 373 -10.78 2.85 11.07
N VAL A 374 -10.62 3.92 11.87
CA VAL A 374 -11.56 5.06 11.86
C VAL A 374 -11.34 6.06 10.73
N GLN A 375 -10.18 6.03 10.07
CA GLN A 375 -9.80 7.02 9.04
C GLN A 375 -10.74 7.01 7.81
N MET A 376 -11.40 5.86 7.54
CA MET A 376 -12.29 5.69 6.39
C MET A 376 -13.77 5.98 6.72
N LEU A 377 -14.09 6.13 8.01
CA LEU A 377 -15.47 6.30 8.47
C LEU A 377 -15.88 7.78 8.48
N SER A 378 -17.09 8.10 8.02
CA SER A 378 -17.74 9.36 8.36
C SER A 378 -18.21 9.35 9.82
N ASP A 379 -18.58 10.51 10.36
CA ASP A 379 -19.11 10.58 11.74
C ASP A 379 -20.39 9.77 11.87
N GLU A 380 -21.31 9.82 10.90
CA GLU A 380 -22.53 9.02 10.83
C GLU A 380 -22.22 7.50 10.80
N GLN A 381 -21.20 7.11 10.04
CA GLN A 381 -20.77 5.70 10.00
C GLN A 381 -20.17 5.24 11.34
N VAL A 382 -19.46 6.11 12.05
CA VAL A 382 -18.97 5.82 13.41
C VAL A 382 -20.16 5.54 14.35
N GLU A 383 -21.18 6.38 14.34
CA GLU A 383 -22.41 6.19 15.12
C GLU A 383 -23.11 4.87 14.78
N THR A 384 -23.25 4.57 13.50
CA THR A 384 -23.85 3.32 13.01
C THR A 384 -23.09 2.09 13.48
N VAL A 385 -21.75 2.11 13.40
CA VAL A 385 -20.89 0.98 13.85
C VAL A 385 -21.02 0.77 15.36
N ILE A 386 -20.98 1.86 16.15
CA ILE A 386 -21.14 1.82 17.60
C ILE A 386 -22.50 1.24 17.97
N GLN A 387 -23.57 1.74 17.37
CA GLN A 387 -24.93 1.27 17.61
C GLN A 387 -25.05 -0.22 17.30
N ARG A 388 -24.57 -0.66 16.14
CA ARG A 388 -24.66 -2.08 15.74
C ARG A 388 -23.87 -2.99 16.67
N ILE A 389 -22.68 -2.62 17.12
CA ILE A 389 -21.93 -3.38 18.13
C ILE A 389 -22.73 -3.45 19.43
N THR A 390 -23.29 -2.34 19.89
CA THR A 390 -24.12 -2.30 21.10
C THR A 390 -25.29 -3.26 21.01
N GLU A 391 -26.04 -3.27 19.90
CA GLU A 391 -27.17 -4.19 19.65
C GLU A 391 -26.75 -5.67 19.66
N ILE A 392 -25.54 -5.98 19.16
CA ILE A 392 -25.02 -7.35 19.10
C ILE A 392 -24.65 -7.90 20.47
N VAL A 393 -24.15 -7.04 21.38
CA VAL A 393 -23.63 -7.45 22.69
C VAL A 393 -24.61 -7.21 23.85
N SER A 394 -25.78 -6.60 23.59
CA SER A 394 -26.87 -6.41 24.56
C SER A 394 -27.82 -7.59 24.55
#